data_4d1dc94601dd8ebea7ea91d6501ddc07
#
_entry.id   4d1dc94601dd8ebea7ea91d6501ddc07
#
_cell.length_a   1.000
_cell.length_b   1.000
_cell.length_c   1.000
_cell.angle_alpha   90.00
_cell.angle_beta   90.00
_cell.angle_gamma   90.00
#
_symmetry.space_group_name_H-M   'P 1'
#
loop_
_entity.id
_entity.type
_entity.pdbx_description
1 polymer ?
#
loop_
_entity_poly.entity_id
_entity_poly.type
_entity_poly.pdbx_seq_one_letter_code
_entity_poly.pdbx_strand_id
1 'polypeptide(L)' 'PAQVEVDADGQRLIVSAKEQMVLRCGKASITLTKAGKVLLEGSYVLSRSTGVNRVKGGSVQLN' A
#
# COMPACT_ATOMS: atom_id res chain seq x y z
N PRO A 1 22.26 -6.47 0.44
CA PRO A 1 21.64 -5.35 -0.25
C PRO A 1 20.17 -5.61 -0.54
N ALA A 2 19.40 -4.55 -0.52
CA ALA A 2 17.99 -4.63 -0.83
C ALA A 2 17.80 -5.00 -2.30
N GLN A 3 16.85 -5.89 -2.54
CA GLN A 3 16.49 -6.26 -3.90
C GLN A 3 15.15 -5.62 -4.23
N VAL A 4 15.18 -4.77 -5.23
CA VAL A 4 13.98 -4.10 -5.75
C VAL A 4 13.82 -4.52 -7.20
N GLU A 5 12.65 -5.03 -7.52
CA GLU A 5 12.32 -5.38 -8.88
C GLU A 5 11.27 -4.42 -9.40
N VAL A 6 11.55 -3.85 -10.57
CA VAL A 6 10.62 -2.98 -11.27
C VAL A 6 10.42 -3.59 -12.66
N ASP A 7 9.18 -3.91 -12.99
CA ASP A 7 8.82 -4.48 -14.27
C ASP A 7 7.79 -3.56 -14.93
N ALA A 8 8.16 -2.97 -16.06
CA ALA A 8 7.28 -2.09 -16.81
C ALA A 8 7.39 -2.44 -18.30
N ASP A 9 6.29 -2.78 -18.90
CA ASP A 9 6.25 -3.19 -20.31
C ASP A 9 5.37 -2.28 -21.17
N GLY A 10 5.03 -1.09 -20.67
CA GLY A 10 4.12 -0.18 -21.37
C GLY A 10 2.65 -0.48 -21.11
N GLN A 11 2.33 -1.64 -20.54
CA GLN A 11 0.99 -2.04 -20.19
C GLN A 11 0.81 -2.12 -18.69
N ARG A 12 1.88 -2.39 -17.99
CA ARG A 12 1.83 -2.71 -16.56
C ARG A 12 3.16 -2.35 -15.90
N LEU A 13 3.09 -1.92 -14.66
CA LEU A 13 4.26 -1.66 -13.82
C LEU A 13 4.15 -2.52 -12.57
N ILE A 14 5.16 -3.33 -12.32
CA ILE A 14 5.26 -4.13 -11.10
C ILE A 14 6.50 -3.69 -10.34
N VAL A 15 6.32 -3.30 -9.08
CA VAL A 15 7.41 -2.98 -8.17
C VAL A 15 7.31 -3.95 -7.00
N SER A 16 8.38 -4.68 -6.74
CA SER A 16 8.37 -5.67 -5.67
C SER A 16 9.66 -5.61 -4.87
N ALA A 17 9.57 -5.97 -3.61
CA ALA A 17 10.69 -6.10 -2.70
C ALA A 17 10.49 -7.36 -1.87
N LYS A 18 11.58 -7.98 -1.42
CA LYS A 18 11.50 -9.26 -0.73
C LYS A 18 11.00 -9.15 0.69
N GLU A 19 11.40 -8.11 1.41
CA GLU A 19 11.11 -8.03 2.84
C GLU A 19 10.10 -6.95 3.16
N GLN A 20 10.30 -5.76 2.64
CA GLN A 20 9.46 -4.62 2.97
C GLN A 20 9.54 -3.57 1.88
N MET A 21 8.44 -2.92 1.63
CA MET A 21 8.39 -1.80 0.70
C MET A 21 7.72 -0.63 1.40
N VAL A 22 8.34 0.55 1.30
CA VAL A 22 7.81 1.77 1.87
C VAL A 22 7.79 2.85 0.80
N LEU A 23 6.64 3.44 0.60
CA LEU A 23 6.48 4.66 -0.20
C LEU A 23 6.19 5.79 0.78
N ARG A 24 7.05 6.79 0.80
CA ARG A 24 6.96 7.85 1.82
C ARG A 24 7.11 9.22 1.19
N CYS A 25 6.29 10.13 1.67
CA CYS A 25 6.41 11.55 1.36
C CYS A 25 5.99 12.33 2.59
N GLY A 26 6.96 13.00 3.24
CA GLY A 26 6.69 13.73 4.46
C GLY A 26 6.08 12.83 5.54
N LYS A 27 4.88 13.15 5.97
CA LYS A 27 4.17 12.41 7.01
C LYS A 27 3.30 11.29 6.46
N ALA A 28 3.20 11.15 5.16
CA ALA A 28 2.37 10.15 4.52
C ALA A 28 3.21 8.96 4.08
N SER A 29 2.69 7.75 4.26
CA SER A 29 3.40 6.56 3.84
C SER A 29 2.45 5.39 3.59
N ILE A 30 2.90 4.50 2.73
CA ILE A 30 2.28 3.20 2.52
C ILE A 30 3.37 2.16 2.75
N THR A 31 3.14 1.24 3.66
CA THR A 31 4.10 0.19 3.99
C THR A 31 3.50 -1.17 3.67
N LEU A 32 4.26 -1.98 2.97
CA LEU A 32 3.91 -3.35 2.63
C LEU A 32 4.97 -4.27 3.21
N THR A 33 4.57 -5.31 3.92
CA THR A 33 5.52 -6.24 4.51
C THR A 33 5.34 -7.63 3.94
N LYS A 34 6.40 -8.42 4.01
CA LYS A 34 6.40 -9.81 3.58
C LYS A 34 5.35 -10.64 4.32
N ALA A 35 5.08 -10.30 5.58
CA ALA A 35 4.09 -11.00 6.38
C ALA A 35 2.66 -10.73 5.95
N GLY A 36 2.44 -9.80 5.05
CA GLY A 36 1.12 -9.50 4.53
C GLY A 36 0.45 -8.30 5.17
N LYS A 37 1.22 -7.48 5.87
CA LYS A 37 0.68 -6.30 6.52
C LYS A 37 0.71 -5.12 5.55
N VAL A 38 -0.36 -4.35 5.52
CA VAL A 38 -0.44 -3.12 4.75
C VAL A 38 -0.78 -1.98 5.70
N LEU A 39 0.10 -0.98 5.78
CA LEU A 39 -0.11 0.18 6.65
C LEU A 39 -0.21 1.41 5.77
N LEU A 40 -1.28 2.15 5.97
CA LEU A 40 -1.58 3.37 5.26
C LEU A 40 -1.64 4.48 6.30
N GLU A 41 -0.67 5.39 6.28
CA GLU A 41 -0.54 6.41 7.31
C GLU A 41 -0.45 7.81 6.72
N GLY A 42 -1.08 8.75 7.38
CA GLY A 42 -1.02 10.15 7.03
C GLY A 42 -1.72 10.99 8.08
N SER A 43 -1.53 12.28 8.03
CA SER A 43 -2.27 13.20 8.90
C SER A 43 -3.69 13.41 8.37
N TYR A 44 -3.95 13.06 7.12
CA TYR A 44 -5.26 13.13 6.50
C TYR A 44 -5.37 11.96 5.52
N VAL A 45 -6.38 11.13 5.68
CA VAL A 45 -6.62 10.00 4.78
C VAL A 45 -8.06 10.05 4.32
N LEU A 46 -8.25 10.11 3.01
CA LEU A 46 -9.58 10.11 2.41
C LEU A 46 -9.70 8.92 1.47
N SER A 47 -10.71 8.10 1.70
CA SER A 47 -11.06 7.01 0.80
C SER A 47 -12.44 7.31 0.23
N ARG A 48 -12.51 7.54 -1.09
CA ARG A 48 -13.74 7.95 -1.74
C ARG A 48 -13.85 7.31 -3.10
N SER A 49 -15.04 6.93 -3.48
CA SER A 49 -15.31 6.43 -4.82
C SER A 49 -16.63 6.97 -5.32
N THR A 50 -16.83 7.00 -6.63
CA THR A 50 -18.11 7.35 -7.22
C THR A 50 -19.04 6.14 -7.27
N GLY A 51 -18.50 4.95 -7.16
CA GLY A 51 -19.28 3.72 -7.08
C GLY A 51 -19.25 3.17 -5.66
N VAL A 52 -18.87 1.93 -5.54
CA VAL A 52 -18.82 1.25 -4.25
C VAL A 52 -17.43 1.39 -3.65
N ASN A 53 -17.38 1.67 -2.36
CA ASN A 53 -16.15 1.64 -1.59
C ASN A 53 -16.30 0.51 -0.57
N ARG A 54 -15.64 -0.62 -0.82
CA ARG A 54 -15.78 -1.82 0.01
C ARG A 54 -14.63 -1.98 0.97
N VAL A 55 -14.98 -2.26 2.21
CA VAL A 55 -14.00 -2.64 3.24
C VAL A 55 -14.48 -3.96 3.81
N LYS A 56 -13.68 -5.02 3.68
CA LYS A 56 -14.02 -6.36 4.14
C LYS A 56 -12.87 -6.91 4.98
N GLY A 57 -13.21 -7.57 6.05
CA GLY A 57 -12.24 -8.23 6.91
C GLY A 57 -12.96 -9.14 7.87
N GLY A 58 -12.21 -9.99 8.58
CA GLY A 58 -12.74 -10.82 9.65
C GLY A 58 -13.32 -9.94 10.75
N SER A 59 -12.69 -8.78 10.98
CA SER A 59 -13.25 -7.70 11.80
C SER A 59 -12.79 -6.39 11.17
N VAL A 60 -13.56 -5.33 11.37
CA VAL A 60 -13.24 -4.00 10.89
C VAL A 60 -13.30 -3.04 12.07
N GLN A 61 -12.21 -2.34 12.34
CA GLN A 61 -12.13 -1.37 13.44
C GLN A 61 -12.00 0.02 12.86
N LEU A 62 -12.79 0.94 13.37
CA LEU A 62 -12.77 2.32 12.90
C LEU A 62 -12.31 3.30 13.98
N ASN A 63 -11.74 2.80 15.05
CA ASN A 63 -11.11 3.64 16.07
C ASN A 63 -10.81 2.81 17.32
#